data_8760711c7426914fb27d76c9bbbcc838
#
_entry.id   8760711c7426914fb27d76c9bbbcc838
#
_cell.length_a   1.000
_cell.length_b   1.000
_cell.length_c   1.000
_cell.angle_alpha   90.00
_cell.angle_beta   90.00
_cell.angle_gamma   90.00
#
_symmetry.space_group_name_H-M   'P 1'
#
loop_
_entity.id
_entity.type
_entity.pdbx_description
1 polymer ?
#
loop_
_entity_poly.entity_id
_entity_poly.type
_entity_poly.pdbx_seq_one_letter_code
_entity_poly.pdbx_strand_id
1 'polypeptide(L)'
;MTIKDELLVLRAVDTKSILFPFMKSISKWELLLTIAELDGNPDYGFWNYIDMLNTKTENPMTLYAFLKLKIEEGSLVTTKSEKKSRKSLKLSEDLDLELKKFMMNRVSPRLPEVTNISI
;
A
#
# COMPACT_ATOMS: atom_id res chain seq x y z
N MET A 1 -18.26 3.93 10.52
CA MET A 1 -17.92 2.50 10.35
C MET A 1 -17.95 1.80 11.69
N THR A 2 -18.60 0.67 11.77
CA THR A 2 -18.73 -0.09 13.02
C THR A 2 -17.63 -1.15 13.11
N ILE A 3 -17.47 -1.74 14.30
CA ILE A 3 -16.55 -2.87 14.49
C ILE A 3 -16.93 -4.02 13.56
N LYS A 4 -18.22 -4.24 13.39
CA LYS A 4 -18.72 -5.29 12.49
C LYS A 4 -18.30 -5.05 11.05
N ASP A 5 -18.37 -3.80 10.59
CA ASP A 5 -17.95 -3.44 9.25
C ASP A 5 -16.45 -3.70 9.05
N GLU A 6 -15.65 -3.33 10.05
CA GLU A 6 -14.21 -3.56 9.99
C GLU A 6 -13.89 -5.05 9.96
N LEU A 7 -14.62 -5.86 10.73
CA LEU A 7 -14.44 -7.31 10.69
C LEU A 7 -14.76 -7.89 9.31
N LEU A 8 -15.82 -7.39 8.68
CA LEU A 8 -16.15 -7.84 7.33
C LEU A 8 -15.03 -7.54 6.33
N VAL A 9 -14.46 -6.35 6.44
CA VAL A 9 -13.33 -5.97 5.57
C VAL A 9 -12.15 -6.89 5.80
N LEU A 10 -11.77 -7.10 7.06
CA LEU A 10 -10.62 -7.95 7.40
C LEU A 10 -10.82 -9.40 6.97
N ARG A 11 -12.02 -9.92 7.15
CA ARG A 11 -12.33 -11.31 6.79
C ARG A 11 -12.36 -11.53 5.28
N ALA A 12 -12.53 -10.45 4.51
CA ALA A 12 -12.51 -10.52 3.06
C ALA A 12 -11.09 -10.41 2.50
N VAL A 13 -10.09 -10.15 3.34
CA VAL A 13 -8.71 -10.03 2.87
C VAL A 13 -8.21 -11.37 2.34
N ASP A 14 -7.68 -11.34 1.12
CA ASP A 14 -7.06 -12.52 0.51
C ASP A 14 -5.59 -12.54 0.90
N THR A 15 -5.20 -13.52 1.71
CA THR A 15 -3.81 -13.66 2.17
C THR A 15 -2.86 -14.06 1.05
N LYS A 16 -3.38 -14.42 -0.12
CA LYS A 16 -2.57 -14.71 -1.31
C LYS A 16 -2.43 -13.52 -2.24
N SER A 17 -3.11 -12.42 -1.93
CA SER A 17 -3.04 -11.20 -2.71
C SER A 17 -1.67 -10.56 -2.62
N ILE A 18 -1.23 -9.89 -3.68
CA ILE A 18 0.02 -9.13 -3.68
C ILE A 18 -0.01 -7.97 -2.68
N LEU A 19 -1.20 -7.57 -2.26
CA LEU A 19 -1.38 -6.53 -1.25
C LEU A 19 -1.04 -7.02 0.15
N PHE A 20 -1.26 -8.30 0.44
CA PHE A 20 -1.18 -8.82 1.80
C PHE A 20 0.17 -8.61 2.49
N PRO A 21 1.33 -8.79 1.82
CA PRO A 21 2.62 -8.55 2.47
C PRO A 21 2.77 -7.15 3.09
N PHE A 22 2.11 -6.16 2.48
CA PHE A 22 2.13 -4.79 3.00
C PHE A 22 1.21 -4.61 4.20
N MET A 23 0.29 -5.54 4.42
CA MET A 23 -0.67 -5.48 5.52
C MET A 23 -0.15 -6.14 6.78
N LYS A 24 1.03 -6.77 6.72
CA LYS A 24 1.58 -7.53 7.85
C LYS A 24 2.10 -6.67 8.98
N SER A 25 2.37 -5.40 8.73
CA SER A 25 2.74 -4.47 9.78
C SER A 25 2.22 -3.09 9.45
N ILE A 26 2.02 -2.28 10.48
CA ILE A 26 1.51 -0.93 10.27
C ILE A 26 2.52 -0.07 9.51
N SER A 27 3.82 -0.27 9.74
CA SER A 27 4.85 0.46 9.00
C SER A 27 4.86 0.10 7.52
N LYS A 28 4.71 -1.17 7.19
CA LYS A 28 4.63 -1.59 5.78
C LYS A 28 3.37 -1.04 5.12
N TRP A 29 2.28 -0.99 5.84
CA TRP A 29 1.04 -0.43 5.33
C TRP A 29 1.18 1.08 5.06
N GLU A 30 1.74 1.81 6.02
CA GLU A 30 2.00 3.24 5.84
C GLU A 30 2.96 3.48 4.68
N LEU A 31 3.98 2.64 4.54
CA LEU A 31 4.97 2.73 3.46
C LEU A 31 4.29 2.58 2.10
N LEU A 32 3.41 1.59 1.96
CA LEU A 32 2.66 1.39 0.72
C LEU A 32 1.81 2.62 0.38
N LEU A 33 1.08 3.13 1.36
CA LEU A 33 0.22 4.30 1.15
C LEU A 33 1.03 5.55 0.79
N THR A 34 2.20 5.70 1.40
CA THR A 34 3.10 6.82 1.09
C THR A 34 3.58 6.74 -0.36
N ILE A 35 4.00 5.57 -0.80
CA ILE A 35 4.45 5.36 -2.18
C ILE A 35 3.30 5.60 -3.16
N ALA A 36 2.11 5.11 -2.83
CA ALA A 36 0.93 5.31 -3.66
C ALA A 36 0.57 6.78 -3.80
N GLU A 37 0.63 7.53 -2.69
CA GLU A 37 0.31 8.95 -2.67
C GLU A 37 1.31 9.75 -3.51
N LEU A 38 2.59 9.46 -3.39
CA LEU A 38 3.64 10.17 -4.11
C LEU A 38 3.73 9.75 -5.58
N ASP A 39 3.28 8.58 -5.90
CA ASP A 39 3.08 8.07 -7.26
C ASP A 39 4.23 8.39 -8.22
N GLY A 40 5.43 7.99 -7.85
CA GLY A 40 6.60 8.18 -8.70
C GLY A 40 7.18 9.58 -8.68
N ASN A 41 6.78 10.42 -7.74
CA ASN A 41 7.33 11.77 -7.62
C ASN A 41 8.86 11.71 -7.54
N PRO A 42 9.58 12.34 -8.48
CA PRO A 42 11.04 12.20 -8.56
C PRO A 42 11.82 12.86 -7.42
N ASP A 43 11.15 13.65 -6.59
CA ASP A 43 11.79 14.29 -5.44
C ASP A 43 12.00 13.33 -4.27
N TYR A 44 11.44 12.13 -4.34
CA TYR A 44 11.48 11.15 -3.25
C TYR A 44 12.10 9.85 -3.72
N GLY A 45 12.91 9.26 -2.85
CA GLY A 45 13.53 7.95 -3.07
C GLY A 45 13.27 7.03 -1.90
N PHE A 46 13.88 5.85 -1.89
CA PHE A 46 13.65 4.80 -0.88
C PHE A 46 13.76 5.32 0.54
N TRP A 47 14.86 6.01 0.86
CA TRP A 47 15.09 6.49 2.21
C TRP A 47 14.15 7.62 2.59
N ASN A 48 13.71 8.41 1.62
CA ASN A 48 12.70 9.44 1.89
C ASN A 48 11.40 8.80 2.35
N TYR A 49 10.94 7.74 1.68
CA TYR A 49 9.72 7.05 2.07
C TYR A 49 9.83 6.50 3.49
N ILE A 50 10.97 5.88 3.80
CA ILE A 50 11.20 5.29 5.11
C ILE A 50 11.26 6.37 6.20
N ASP A 51 11.96 7.46 5.93
CA ASP A 51 12.10 8.58 6.88
C ASP A 51 10.77 9.29 7.13
N MET A 52 9.87 9.28 6.16
CA MET A 52 8.56 9.93 6.30
C MET A 52 7.59 9.15 7.19
N LEU A 53 7.88 7.90 7.48
CA LEU A 53 6.96 7.08 8.25
C LEU A 53 6.76 7.64 9.65
N ASN A 54 5.52 7.69 10.06
CA ASN A 54 5.12 8.05 11.40
C ASN A 54 5.11 6.82 12.30
N THR A 55 4.74 5.68 11.73
CA THR A 55 4.76 4.40 12.44
C THR A 55 6.12 3.74 12.25
N LYS A 56 6.90 3.69 13.31
CA LYS A 56 8.27 3.15 13.22
C LYS A 56 8.36 1.85 14.00
N THR A 57 7.60 0.87 13.57
CA THR A 57 7.51 -0.44 14.22
C THR A 57 8.58 -1.41 13.73
N GLU A 58 9.29 -1.07 12.66
CA GLU A 58 10.33 -1.93 12.10
C GLU A 58 11.60 -1.13 11.84
N ASN A 59 12.72 -1.85 11.87
CA ASN A 59 14.03 -1.26 11.58
C ASN A 59 14.07 -0.73 10.14
N PRO A 60 14.65 0.49 9.92
CA PRO A 60 14.75 1.03 8.56
C PRO A 60 15.42 0.11 7.54
N MET A 61 16.43 -0.63 7.95
CA MET A 61 17.10 -1.58 7.04
C MET A 61 16.18 -2.73 6.65
N THR A 62 15.32 -3.16 7.57
CA THR A 62 14.31 -4.18 7.28
C THR A 62 13.33 -3.67 6.22
N LEU A 63 12.89 -2.43 6.37
CA LEU A 63 11.98 -1.81 5.40
C LEU A 63 12.66 -1.61 4.04
N TYR A 64 13.92 -1.21 4.05
CA TYR A 64 14.69 -1.06 2.81
C TYR A 64 14.80 -2.40 2.07
N ALA A 65 15.14 -3.48 2.78
CA ALA A 65 15.21 -4.81 2.20
C ALA A 65 13.84 -5.27 1.67
N PHE A 66 12.77 -4.94 2.39
CA PHE A 66 11.42 -5.24 1.96
C PHE A 66 11.09 -4.54 0.64
N LEU A 67 11.44 -3.26 0.50
CA LEU A 67 11.21 -2.52 -0.74
C LEU A 67 11.97 -3.17 -1.91
N LYS A 68 13.23 -3.52 -1.70
CA LYS A 68 14.02 -4.17 -2.74
C LYS A 68 13.41 -5.49 -3.18
N LEU A 69 12.94 -6.29 -2.22
CA LEU A 69 12.28 -7.55 -2.53
C LEU A 69 11.01 -7.31 -3.36
N LYS A 70 10.22 -6.32 -2.99
CA LYS A 70 8.97 -6.03 -3.71
C LYS A 70 9.23 -5.52 -5.12
N ILE A 71 10.33 -4.85 -5.34
CA ILE A 71 10.76 -4.46 -6.69
C ILE A 71 11.14 -5.70 -7.51
N GLU A 72 11.89 -6.62 -6.93
CA GLU A 72 12.26 -7.87 -7.59
C GLU A 72 11.04 -8.71 -7.96
N GLU A 73 10.04 -8.74 -7.10
CA GLU A 73 8.80 -9.47 -7.33
C GLU A 73 7.88 -8.77 -8.32
N GLY A 74 8.16 -7.53 -8.66
CA GLY A 74 7.35 -6.77 -9.60
C GLY A 74 6.15 -6.05 -8.99
N SER A 75 5.99 -6.09 -7.67
CA SER A 75 4.89 -5.38 -7.00
C SER A 75 5.12 -3.88 -7.00
N LEU A 76 6.37 -3.45 -6.89
CA LEU A 76 6.77 -2.05 -6.99
C LEU A 76 7.66 -1.88 -8.20
N VAL A 77 7.54 -0.73 -8.84
CA VAL A 77 8.38 -0.41 -10.01
C VAL A 77 9.13 0.88 -9.74
N THR A 78 10.38 0.92 -10.21
CA THR A 78 11.19 2.12 -10.11
C THR A 78 10.88 3.02 -11.29
N THR A 79 10.85 4.32 -11.04
CA THR A 79 10.70 5.31 -12.10
C THR A 79 12.03 6.02 -12.30
N LYS A 80 12.27 6.48 -13.52
CA LYS A 80 13.47 7.24 -13.81
C LYS A 80 13.41 8.60 -13.13
N SER A 81 14.48 8.93 -12.41
CA SER A 81 14.66 10.25 -11.82
C SER A 81 15.80 10.94 -12.55
N GLU A 82 15.73 12.27 -12.65
CA GLU A 82 16.81 13.06 -13.20
C GLU A 82 18.09 12.93 -12.36
N LYS A 83 17.92 12.63 -11.07
CA LYS A 83 19.04 12.39 -10.16
C LYS A 83 19.36 10.91 -10.14
N LYS A 84 20.52 10.53 -10.68
CA LYS A 84 20.95 9.13 -10.82
C LYS A 84 20.97 8.35 -9.50
N SER A 85 21.16 9.02 -8.38
CA SER A 85 21.23 8.39 -7.06
C SER A 85 19.88 8.17 -6.40
N ARG A 86 18.80 8.69 -6.98
CA ARG A 86 17.45 8.61 -6.39
C ARG A 86 16.55 7.81 -7.30
N LYS A 87 15.96 6.77 -6.74
CA LYS A 87 14.99 5.93 -7.44
C LYS A 87 13.64 6.09 -6.77
N SER A 88 12.72 6.69 -7.49
CA SER A 88 11.34 6.85 -7.05
C SER A 88 10.55 5.58 -7.35
N LEU A 89 9.51 5.34 -6.60
CA LEU A 89 8.72 4.12 -6.71
C LEU A 89 7.27 4.43 -7.07
N LYS A 90 6.69 3.50 -7.82
CA LYS A 90 5.26 3.45 -8.09
C LYS A 90 4.77 2.04 -7.79
N LEU A 91 3.48 1.90 -7.57
CA LEU A 91 2.88 0.58 -7.49
C LEU A 91 2.80 0.00 -8.91
N SER A 92 2.95 -1.32 -9.03
CA SER A 92 2.62 -2.01 -10.27
C SER A 92 1.12 -1.83 -10.53
N GLU A 93 0.69 -2.05 -11.77
CA GLU A 93 -0.73 -1.95 -12.10
C GLU A 93 -1.57 -2.91 -11.25
N ASP A 94 -1.07 -4.13 -11.06
CA ASP A 94 -1.77 -5.14 -10.28
C ASP A 94 -1.90 -4.73 -8.82
N LEU A 95 -0.82 -4.22 -8.22
CA LEU A 95 -0.85 -3.79 -6.83
C LEU A 95 -1.75 -2.58 -6.66
N ASP A 96 -1.69 -1.63 -7.58
CA ASP A 96 -2.55 -0.45 -7.55
C ASP A 96 -4.02 -0.84 -7.62
N LEU A 97 -4.35 -1.78 -8.48
CA LEU A 97 -5.72 -2.28 -8.62
C LEU A 97 -6.20 -2.95 -7.33
N GLU A 98 -5.37 -3.79 -6.74
CA GLU A 98 -5.71 -4.47 -5.49
C GLU A 98 -5.89 -3.48 -4.34
N LEU A 99 -5.03 -2.47 -4.28
CA LEU A 99 -5.14 -1.43 -3.27
C LEU A 99 -6.45 -0.65 -3.43
N LYS A 100 -6.79 -0.28 -4.66
CA LYS A 100 -8.03 0.45 -4.93
C LYS A 100 -9.26 -0.37 -4.56
N LYS A 101 -9.25 -1.66 -4.88
CA LYS A 101 -10.34 -2.56 -4.50
C LYS A 101 -10.49 -2.62 -2.98
N PHE A 102 -9.38 -2.73 -2.27
CA PHE A 102 -9.40 -2.76 -0.82
C PHE A 102 -9.94 -1.45 -0.24
N MET A 103 -9.47 -0.33 -0.75
CA MET A 103 -9.91 0.99 -0.27
C MET A 103 -11.39 1.23 -0.55
N MET A 104 -11.87 0.82 -1.70
CA MET A 104 -13.29 0.92 -2.04
C MET A 104 -14.14 0.09 -1.08
N ASN A 105 -13.72 -1.14 -0.82
CA ASN A 105 -14.41 -2.02 0.10
C ASN A 105 -14.40 -1.48 1.52
N ARG A 106 -13.29 -0.84 1.92
CA ARG A 106 -13.16 -0.26 3.25
C ARG A 106 -14.06 0.95 3.45
N VAL A 107 -14.17 1.79 2.42
CA VAL A 107 -15.01 2.99 2.49
C VAL A 107 -16.50 2.63 2.47
N SER A 108 -16.88 1.63 1.69
CA SER A 108 -18.27 1.24 1.51
C SER A 108 -18.41 -0.27 1.50
N PRO A 109 -18.06 -0.96 2.61
CA PRO A 109 -18.02 -2.42 2.61
C PRO A 109 -19.38 -3.07 2.39
N ARG A 110 -20.46 -2.33 2.61
CA ARG A 110 -21.81 -2.83 2.42
C ARG A 110 -22.58 -2.01 1.40
N LEU A 111 -21.87 -1.40 0.47
CA LEU A 111 -22.49 -0.57 -0.55
C LEU A 111 -23.68 -1.25 -1.25
N PRO A 112 -23.57 -2.50 -1.70
CA PRO A 112 -24.70 -3.17 -2.33
C PRO A 112 -25.91 -3.30 -1.40
N GLU A 113 -25.68 -3.60 -0.12
CA GLU A 113 -26.75 -3.71 0.86
C GLU A 113 -27.38 -2.36 1.13
N VAL A 114 -26.55 -1.33 1.31
CA VAL A 114 -27.02 0.03 1.54
C VAL A 114 -27.85 0.50 0.37
N THR A 115 -27.40 0.22 -0.84
CA THR A 115 -28.12 0.58 -2.05
C THR A 115 -29.49 -0.07 -2.07
N ASN A 116 -29.56 -1.31 -1.69
CA ASN A 116 -30.84 -2.04 -1.63
C ASN A 116 -31.78 -1.49 -0.59
N ILE A 117 -31.21 -1.09 0.55
CA ILE A 117 -31.98 -0.60 1.66
C ILE A 117 -32.48 0.81 1.42
N SER A 118 -31.69 1.63 0.77
CA SER A 118 -32.01 3.03 0.54
C SER A 118 -33.15 3.22 -0.44
N ILE A 119 -33.58 2.18 -1.04
CA ILE A 119 -34.76 2.18 -1.90
C ILE A 119 -36.04 2.03 -1.05
#